data_f846045783e6b16a33ac6db7480875c5
#
_entry.id   f846045783e6b16a33ac6db7480875c5
#
_cell.length_a   1.000
_cell.length_b   1.000
_cell.length_c   1.000
_cell.angle_alpha   90.00
_cell.angle_beta   90.00
_cell.angle_gamma   90.00
#
_symmetry.space_group_name_H-M   'P 1'
#
loop_
_entity.id
_entity.type
_entity.pdbx_description
1 polymer ?
#
loop_
_entity_poly.entity_id
_entity_poly.type
_entity_poly.pdbx_seq_one_letter_code
_entity_poly.pdbx_strand_id
1 'polypeptide(L)'
;MPLSVTGFCCSSDVKIEQIFISSEHNFVGHYGQPPGTSPLVEKERIKCVTGKGLLGDRYFNHAEDYKGQITFFAAEVFERLCTHFGIREKPAGVLRRNIIVSGVDLLSLIGCEFEIQGVRFRGTQHCAPCEWMDVAFAPGAKEFLKENAGLRAKILSDGELHLGDAQLRIVKDVEALVSNA
;
A
#
# COMPACT_ATOMS: atom_id res chain seq x y z
N MET A 1 -21.53 6.41 27.54
CA MET A 1 -20.46 5.90 26.67
C MET A 1 -19.42 6.99 26.52
N PRO A 2 -18.18 6.80 26.95
CA PRO A 2 -17.16 7.81 26.75
C PRO A 2 -16.86 7.94 25.25
N LEU A 3 -16.91 9.17 24.74
CA LEU A 3 -16.44 9.51 23.40
C LEU A 3 -14.91 9.33 23.39
N SER A 4 -14.43 8.30 22.71
CA SER A 4 -13.00 8.11 22.46
C SER A 4 -12.49 9.31 21.65
N VAL A 5 -11.74 10.19 22.28
CA VAL A 5 -11.06 11.28 21.58
C VAL A 5 -9.79 10.71 20.96
N THR A 6 -9.85 10.37 19.69
CA THR A 6 -8.65 9.99 18.92
C THR A 6 -7.80 11.24 18.70
N GLY A 7 -6.64 11.32 19.34
CA GLY A 7 -5.63 12.34 19.11
C GLY A 7 -4.69 11.89 17.97
N PHE A 8 -4.22 12.83 17.14
CA PHE A 8 -3.14 12.59 16.18
C PHE A 8 -1.81 13.01 16.78
N CYS A 9 -0.76 12.21 16.60
CA CYS A 9 0.57 12.53 17.17
C CYS A 9 1.53 13.17 16.16
N CYS A 10 1.42 12.83 14.90
CA CYS A 10 2.25 13.35 13.82
C CYS A 10 1.42 13.46 12.55
N SER A 11 1.70 14.46 11.74
CA SER A 11 1.16 14.58 10.39
C SER A 11 2.28 14.84 9.40
N SER A 12 2.14 14.28 8.21
CA SER A 12 3.07 14.50 7.10
C SER A 12 2.27 14.84 5.85
N ASP A 13 2.79 15.79 5.07
CA ASP A 13 2.29 16.05 3.73
C ASP A 13 2.69 14.88 2.84
N VAL A 14 1.71 14.27 2.19
CA VAL A 14 1.90 13.17 1.27
C VAL A 14 1.15 13.45 -0.02
N LYS A 15 1.49 12.73 -1.09
CA LYS A 15 0.73 12.80 -2.31
C LYS A 15 0.45 11.40 -2.83
N ILE A 16 -0.82 11.11 -3.13
CA ILE A 16 -1.20 9.90 -3.85
C ILE A 16 -0.96 10.15 -5.33
N GLU A 17 0.11 9.55 -5.85
CA GLU A 17 0.57 9.76 -7.23
C GLU A 17 -0.20 8.88 -8.21
N GLN A 18 -0.45 7.61 -7.85
CA GLN A 18 -1.15 6.65 -8.70
C GLN A 18 -1.93 5.65 -7.85
N ILE A 19 -3.03 5.15 -8.41
CA ILE A 19 -3.89 4.12 -7.80
C ILE A 19 -4.07 3.00 -8.82
N PHE A 20 -3.78 1.76 -8.41
CA PHE A 20 -3.90 0.59 -9.27
C PHE A 20 -4.71 -0.53 -8.63
N ILE A 21 -5.54 -1.18 -9.44
CA ILE A 21 -6.19 -2.46 -9.10
C ILE A 21 -6.00 -3.46 -10.23
N SER A 22 -6.17 -4.73 -9.89
CA SER A 22 -6.23 -5.83 -10.85
C SER A 22 -7.21 -6.86 -10.35
N SER A 23 -8.11 -7.34 -11.20
CA SER A 23 -9.15 -8.31 -10.83
C SER A 23 -8.59 -9.71 -10.56
N GLU A 24 -7.41 -10.04 -11.11
CA GLU A 24 -6.83 -11.38 -11.02
C GLU A 24 -5.33 -11.36 -10.73
N HIS A 25 -4.79 -12.51 -10.35
CA HIS A 25 -3.36 -12.72 -10.13
C HIS A 25 -2.66 -13.06 -11.45
N ASN A 26 -1.49 -12.43 -11.71
CA ASN A 26 -0.66 -12.76 -12.85
C ASN A 26 0.50 -13.68 -12.48
N PHE A 27 0.92 -13.74 -11.23
CA PHE A 27 2.07 -14.54 -10.79
C PHE A 27 1.69 -15.66 -9.83
N VAL A 28 0.86 -15.38 -8.83
CA VAL A 28 0.36 -16.41 -7.90
C VAL A 28 -0.46 -17.45 -8.68
N GLY A 29 -0.12 -18.72 -8.52
CA GLY A 29 -0.73 -19.82 -9.29
C GLY A 29 -0.06 -20.08 -10.64
N HIS A 30 0.93 -19.30 -11.06
CA HIS A 30 1.65 -19.45 -12.33
C HIS A 30 3.11 -19.94 -12.14
N TYR A 31 3.41 -20.67 -11.06
CA TYR A 31 4.76 -21.21 -10.83
C TYR A 31 5.18 -22.15 -11.95
N GLY A 32 6.33 -21.83 -12.58
CA GLY A 32 6.83 -22.60 -13.73
C GLY A 32 6.01 -22.45 -15.02
N GLN A 33 5.05 -21.52 -15.04
CA GLN A 33 4.22 -21.18 -16.20
C GLN A 33 4.46 -19.71 -16.60
N PRO A 34 4.09 -19.30 -17.82
CA PRO A 34 4.05 -17.89 -18.17
C PRO A 34 3.14 -17.12 -17.21
N PRO A 35 3.46 -15.85 -16.88
CA PRO A 35 2.59 -15.03 -16.07
C PRO A 35 1.22 -14.84 -16.72
N GLY A 36 0.18 -14.66 -15.89
CA GLY A 36 -1.15 -14.30 -16.37
C GLY A 36 -1.17 -12.95 -17.07
N THR A 37 -2.25 -12.68 -17.77
CA THR A 37 -2.43 -11.49 -18.61
C THR A 37 -3.49 -10.52 -18.07
N SER A 38 -3.94 -10.70 -16.81
CA SER A 38 -4.92 -9.81 -16.21
C SER A 38 -4.42 -8.36 -16.21
N PRO A 39 -5.20 -7.42 -16.76
CA PRO A 39 -4.77 -6.04 -16.89
C PRO A 39 -4.63 -5.37 -15.52
N LEU A 40 -3.66 -4.46 -15.43
CA LEU A 40 -3.59 -3.50 -14.35
C LEU A 40 -4.43 -2.28 -14.76
N VAL A 41 -5.36 -1.89 -13.90
CA VAL A 41 -6.26 -0.76 -14.15
C VAL A 41 -5.85 0.40 -13.25
N GLU A 42 -5.47 1.51 -13.86
CA GLU A 42 -5.24 2.77 -13.16
C GLU A 42 -6.57 3.45 -12.85
N LYS A 43 -6.69 4.02 -11.65
CA LYS A 43 -7.89 4.67 -11.14
C LYS A 43 -7.57 6.08 -10.65
N GLU A 44 -8.50 7.01 -10.82
CA GLU A 44 -8.42 8.33 -10.19
C GLU A 44 -8.87 8.27 -8.72
N ARG A 45 -9.73 7.29 -8.39
CA ARG A 45 -10.29 7.06 -7.05
C ARG A 45 -10.60 5.60 -6.82
N ILE A 46 -10.62 5.18 -5.56
CA ILE A 46 -10.91 3.81 -5.17
C ILE A 46 -11.64 3.74 -3.84
N LYS A 47 -12.67 2.91 -3.76
CA LYS A 47 -13.38 2.64 -2.51
C LYS A 47 -12.62 1.64 -1.66
N CYS A 48 -12.38 2.04 -0.41
CA CYS A 48 -11.85 1.24 0.66
C CYS A 48 -13.02 0.68 1.49
N VAL A 49 -13.04 -0.63 1.72
CA VAL A 49 -14.10 -1.29 2.51
C VAL A 49 -13.46 -1.96 3.71
N THR A 50 -13.92 -1.58 4.89
CA THR A 50 -13.43 -2.06 6.19
C THR A 50 -13.35 -3.58 6.23
N GLY A 51 -12.18 -4.11 6.57
CA GLY A 51 -11.92 -5.54 6.71
C GLY A 51 -11.93 -6.33 5.40
N LYS A 52 -12.33 -5.73 4.27
CA LYS A 52 -12.49 -6.43 2.99
C LYS A 52 -11.43 -6.09 1.95
N GLY A 53 -11.00 -4.82 1.87
CA GLY A 53 -10.01 -4.40 0.88
C GLY A 53 -10.52 -3.34 -0.09
N LEU A 54 -9.86 -3.23 -1.24
CA LEU A 54 -10.22 -2.29 -2.31
C LEU A 54 -11.26 -2.89 -3.24
N LEU A 55 -12.35 -2.17 -3.47
CA LEU A 55 -13.44 -2.65 -4.31
C LEU A 55 -12.96 -2.91 -5.75
N GLY A 56 -13.12 -4.16 -6.20
CA GLY A 56 -12.69 -4.60 -7.54
C GLY A 56 -11.24 -5.07 -7.65
N ASP A 57 -10.45 -5.04 -6.57
CA ASP A 57 -9.12 -5.65 -6.55
C ASP A 57 -9.19 -7.15 -6.25
N ARG A 58 -8.21 -7.93 -6.73
CA ARG A 58 -8.08 -9.37 -6.53
C ARG A 58 -8.03 -9.82 -5.07
N TYR A 59 -7.65 -8.93 -4.16
CA TYR A 59 -7.63 -9.20 -2.72
C TYR A 59 -8.89 -8.72 -2.01
N PHE A 60 -9.91 -8.24 -2.75
CA PHE A 60 -11.17 -7.86 -2.14
C PHE A 60 -11.88 -9.08 -1.55
N ASN A 61 -12.17 -9.04 -0.26
CA ASN A 61 -12.81 -10.14 0.49
C ASN A 61 -12.05 -11.49 0.39
N HIS A 62 -10.71 -11.41 0.29
CA HIS A 62 -9.83 -12.56 0.06
C HIS A 62 -9.84 -13.55 1.24
N ALA A 63 -9.73 -13.06 2.46
CA ALA A 63 -9.77 -13.86 3.67
C ALA A 63 -10.16 -12.98 4.87
N GLU A 64 -10.72 -13.61 5.91
CA GLU A 64 -10.97 -12.95 7.18
C GLU A 64 -9.64 -12.44 7.76
N ASP A 65 -9.65 -11.21 8.27
CA ASP A 65 -8.50 -10.54 8.89
C ASP A 65 -7.22 -10.49 8.02
N TYR A 66 -7.38 -10.50 6.68
CA TYR A 66 -6.24 -10.51 5.77
C TYR A 66 -5.34 -9.28 5.97
N LYS A 67 -4.03 -9.52 6.09
CA LYS A 67 -3.03 -8.49 6.42
C LYS A 67 -2.71 -7.53 5.26
N GLY A 68 -3.05 -7.90 4.04
CA GLY A 68 -2.71 -7.15 2.81
C GLY A 68 -3.95 -6.69 2.04
N GLN A 69 -4.96 -6.15 2.74
CA GLN A 69 -6.19 -5.63 2.13
C GLN A 69 -5.92 -4.47 1.18
N ILE A 70 -4.83 -3.73 1.42
CA ILE A 70 -4.29 -2.67 0.58
C ILE A 70 -2.76 -2.69 0.67
N THR A 71 -2.10 -2.26 -0.41
CA THR A 71 -0.65 -2.13 -0.45
C THR A 71 -0.24 -0.74 -0.88
N PHE A 72 0.75 -0.16 -0.19
CA PHE A 72 1.37 1.12 -0.51
C PHE A 72 2.79 0.92 -1.00
N PHE A 73 3.25 1.77 -1.92
CA PHE A 73 4.62 1.80 -2.40
C PHE A 73 5.11 3.23 -2.52
N ALA A 74 6.34 3.48 -2.08
CA ALA A 74 6.91 4.83 -2.11
C ALA A 74 7.37 5.21 -3.53
N ALA A 75 6.91 6.35 -4.02
CA ALA A 75 7.31 6.89 -5.33
C ALA A 75 8.83 7.07 -5.41
N GLU A 76 9.46 7.53 -4.33
CA GLU A 76 10.91 7.74 -4.23
C GLU A 76 11.69 6.42 -4.38
N VAL A 77 11.16 5.31 -3.90
CA VAL A 77 11.75 3.98 -4.10
C VAL A 77 11.65 3.57 -5.56
N PHE A 78 10.52 3.86 -6.21
CA PHE A 78 10.35 3.58 -7.63
C PHE A 78 11.31 4.39 -8.50
N GLU A 79 11.50 5.67 -8.20
CA GLU A 79 12.47 6.53 -8.91
C GLU A 79 13.91 6.00 -8.77
N ARG A 80 14.30 5.57 -7.55
CA ARG A 80 15.61 4.94 -7.34
C ARG A 80 15.76 3.63 -8.11
N LEU A 81 14.69 2.82 -8.16
CA LEU A 81 14.67 1.57 -8.94
C LEU A 81 14.87 1.87 -10.43
N CYS A 82 14.12 2.82 -10.98
CA CYS A 82 14.25 3.25 -12.36
C CYS A 82 15.66 3.74 -12.69
N THR A 83 16.23 4.54 -11.80
CA THR A 83 17.59 5.10 -11.96
C THR A 83 18.64 3.99 -11.93
N HIS A 84 18.52 3.05 -10.98
CA HIS A 84 19.48 1.95 -10.81
C HIS A 84 19.55 1.05 -12.05
N PHE A 85 18.41 0.74 -12.66
CA PHE A 85 18.36 -0.13 -13.85
C PHE A 85 18.38 0.63 -15.18
N GLY A 86 18.36 1.97 -15.16
CA GLY A 86 18.31 2.78 -16.38
C GLY A 86 16.99 2.65 -17.15
N ILE A 87 15.90 2.25 -16.49
CA ILE A 87 14.59 1.99 -17.09
C ILE A 87 13.64 3.14 -16.72
N ARG A 88 13.06 3.81 -17.69
CA ARG A 88 12.15 4.95 -17.48
C ARG A 88 10.75 4.76 -18.06
N GLU A 89 10.60 3.85 -19.01
CA GLU A 89 9.34 3.64 -19.74
C GLU A 89 8.36 2.68 -19.03
N LYS A 90 8.78 2.01 -17.98
CA LYS A 90 7.89 1.12 -17.21
C LYS A 90 7.10 1.91 -16.14
N PRO A 91 5.77 1.79 -16.09
CA PRO A 91 4.97 2.42 -15.06
C PRO A 91 5.15 1.71 -13.70
N ALA A 92 4.96 2.43 -12.59
CA ALA A 92 5.07 1.87 -11.23
C ALA A 92 4.09 0.71 -10.99
N GLY A 93 2.96 0.70 -11.70
CA GLY A 93 1.97 -0.36 -11.64
C GLY A 93 2.48 -1.75 -11.94
N VAL A 94 3.59 -1.92 -12.70
CA VAL A 94 4.18 -3.24 -12.96
C VAL A 94 4.57 -3.98 -11.69
N LEU A 95 4.83 -3.25 -10.59
CA LEU A 95 5.13 -3.83 -9.28
C LEU A 95 3.88 -4.35 -8.56
N ARG A 96 2.69 -4.10 -9.11
CA ARG A 96 1.39 -4.57 -8.61
C ARG A 96 1.11 -4.18 -7.16
N ARG A 97 1.50 -2.97 -6.80
CA ARG A 97 1.07 -2.29 -5.57
C ARG A 97 -0.13 -1.40 -5.88
N ASN A 98 -1.01 -1.23 -4.89
CA ASN A 98 -2.27 -0.51 -5.13
C ASN A 98 -2.07 1.01 -5.15
N ILE A 99 -1.35 1.56 -4.17
CA ILE A 99 -1.19 3.00 -3.98
C ILE A 99 0.28 3.37 -4.10
N ILE A 100 0.61 4.23 -5.06
CA ILE A 100 1.91 4.87 -5.14
C ILE A 100 1.80 6.21 -4.44
N VAL A 101 2.58 6.40 -3.39
CA VAL A 101 2.54 7.58 -2.52
C VAL A 101 3.93 8.16 -2.32
N SER A 102 4.05 9.49 -2.30
CA SER A 102 5.28 10.20 -1.98
C SER A 102 5.19 10.92 -0.64
N GLY A 103 6.34 11.27 -0.05
CA GLY A 103 6.42 12.09 1.15
C GLY A 103 6.35 11.32 2.48
N VAL A 104 6.47 9.99 2.49
CA VAL A 104 6.40 9.19 3.72
C VAL A 104 7.35 7.99 3.70
N ASP A 105 7.96 7.72 4.85
CA ASP A 105 8.62 6.43 5.11
C ASP A 105 7.56 5.38 5.47
N LEU A 106 7.19 4.57 4.50
CA LEU A 106 6.14 3.55 4.66
C LEU A 106 6.48 2.48 5.70
N LEU A 107 7.76 2.18 5.92
CA LEU A 107 8.15 1.14 6.87
C LEU A 107 7.98 1.60 8.31
N SER A 108 8.06 2.90 8.57
CA SER A 108 7.79 3.48 9.89
C SER A 108 6.32 3.32 10.32
N LEU A 109 5.42 3.03 9.37
CA LEU A 109 4.00 2.82 9.64
C LEU A 109 3.65 1.37 10.03
N ILE A 110 4.60 0.45 10.02
CA ILE A 110 4.36 -0.94 10.45
C ILE A 110 4.00 -0.94 11.94
N GLY A 111 2.86 -1.55 12.27
CA GLY A 111 2.30 -1.57 13.63
C GLY A 111 1.51 -0.31 14.02
N CYS A 112 1.57 0.76 13.22
CA CYS A 112 0.86 2.00 13.49
C CYS A 112 -0.53 2.03 12.87
N GLU A 113 -1.46 2.72 13.51
CA GLU A 113 -2.68 3.20 12.85
C GLU A 113 -2.45 4.58 12.28
N PHE A 114 -2.90 4.78 11.05
CA PHE A 114 -2.77 6.06 10.36
C PHE A 114 -4.00 6.35 9.50
N GLU A 115 -4.19 7.61 9.17
CA GLU A 115 -5.30 8.09 8.35
C GLU A 115 -4.76 8.85 7.13
N ILE A 116 -5.35 8.59 5.98
CA ILE A 116 -5.17 9.38 4.75
C ILE A 116 -6.55 9.64 4.16
N GLN A 117 -6.86 10.90 3.85
CA GLN A 117 -8.15 11.30 3.23
C GLN A 117 -9.39 10.77 4.00
N GLY A 118 -9.32 10.73 5.34
CA GLY A 118 -10.42 10.26 6.18
C GLY A 118 -10.57 8.74 6.26
N VAL A 119 -9.75 7.97 5.55
CA VAL A 119 -9.72 6.51 5.64
C VAL A 119 -8.64 6.09 6.62
N ARG A 120 -9.01 5.25 7.59
CA ARG A 120 -8.08 4.72 8.60
C ARG A 120 -7.52 3.37 8.18
N PHE A 121 -6.23 3.20 8.44
CA PHE A 121 -5.46 2.00 8.11
C PHE A 121 -4.66 1.55 9.32
N ARG A 122 -4.29 0.25 9.32
CA ARG A 122 -3.23 -0.27 10.19
C ARG A 122 -2.14 -0.89 9.33
N GLY A 123 -0.92 -0.36 9.41
CA GLY A 123 0.26 -0.95 8.81
C GLY A 123 0.54 -2.31 9.45
N THR A 124 0.62 -3.36 8.63
CA THR A 124 0.73 -4.73 9.16
C THR A 124 2.12 -5.30 9.03
N GLN A 125 2.71 -5.17 7.85
CA GLN A 125 4.03 -5.72 7.57
C GLN A 125 4.63 -5.15 6.28
N HIS A 126 5.94 -5.34 6.13
CA HIS A 126 6.62 -5.08 4.87
C HIS A 126 5.99 -5.93 3.74
N CYS A 127 5.73 -5.31 2.60
CA CYS A 127 5.24 -6.00 1.42
C CYS A 127 6.41 -6.60 0.63
N ALA A 128 7.01 -7.68 1.16
CA ALA A 128 8.20 -8.30 0.60
C ALA A 128 8.12 -8.49 -0.93
N PRO A 129 9.20 -8.24 -1.67
CA PRO A 129 9.25 -8.49 -3.09
C PRO A 129 9.26 -9.98 -3.39
N CYS A 130 8.73 -10.36 -4.53
CA CYS A 130 8.73 -11.74 -5.02
C CYS A 130 9.37 -11.82 -6.42
N GLU A 131 9.49 -13.03 -6.96
CA GLU A 131 10.06 -13.27 -8.31
C GLU A 131 9.36 -12.45 -9.41
N TRP A 132 8.12 -12.02 -9.19
CA TRP A 132 7.41 -11.14 -10.12
C TRP A 132 8.17 -9.86 -10.41
N MET A 133 8.92 -9.32 -9.43
CA MET A 133 9.69 -8.08 -9.61
C MET A 133 10.75 -8.23 -10.69
N ASP A 134 11.44 -9.38 -10.71
CA ASP A 134 12.47 -9.67 -11.72
C ASP A 134 11.86 -9.90 -13.10
N VAL A 135 10.70 -10.51 -13.18
CA VAL A 135 9.97 -10.76 -14.43
C VAL A 135 9.37 -9.47 -14.99
N ALA A 136 8.69 -8.70 -14.14
CA ALA A 136 7.92 -7.53 -14.58
C ALA A 136 8.77 -6.29 -14.78
N PHE A 137 9.79 -6.08 -13.95
CA PHE A 137 10.62 -4.89 -14.00
C PHE A 137 11.97 -5.16 -14.68
N ALA A 138 12.88 -5.85 -13.99
CA ALA A 138 14.19 -6.25 -14.52
C ALA A 138 14.82 -7.33 -13.64
N PRO A 139 15.66 -8.22 -14.16
CA PRO A 139 16.45 -9.14 -13.37
C PRO A 139 17.25 -8.40 -12.29
N GLY A 140 17.14 -8.82 -11.03
CA GLY A 140 17.73 -8.15 -9.86
C GLY A 140 16.84 -7.15 -9.15
N ALA A 141 15.66 -6.82 -9.70
CA ALA A 141 14.73 -5.89 -9.07
C ALA A 141 14.21 -6.41 -7.71
N LYS A 142 14.02 -7.72 -7.57
CA LYS A 142 13.64 -8.35 -6.31
C LYS A 142 14.68 -8.08 -5.20
N GLU A 143 15.95 -8.28 -5.51
CA GLU A 143 17.02 -8.04 -4.53
C GLU A 143 17.17 -6.55 -4.20
N PHE A 144 17.08 -5.67 -5.20
CA PHE A 144 17.07 -4.21 -4.99
C PHE A 144 15.95 -3.77 -4.03
N LEU A 145 14.78 -4.35 -4.16
CA LEU A 145 13.58 -4.00 -3.38
C LEU A 145 13.50 -4.71 -2.02
N LYS A 146 14.43 -5.56 -1.68
CA LYS A 146 14.40 -6.45 -0.51
C LYS A 146 14.03 -5.73 0.79
N GLU A 147 14.58 -4.54 1.00
CA GLU A 147 14.36 -3.75 2.22
C GLU A 147 13.20 -2.74 2.09
N ASN A 148 12.73 -2.42 0.87
CA ASN A 148 11.80 -1.31 0.61
C ASN A 148 10.75 -1.64 -0.47
N ALA A 149 10.12 -2.82 -0.43
CA ALA A 149 9.11 -3.18 -1.42
C ALA A 149 7.67 -2.74 -1.06
N GLY A 150 7.54 -1.83 -0.09
CA GLY A 150 6.27 -1.22 0.29
C GLY A 150 5.67 -1.78 1.57
N LEU A 151 4.45 -1.31 1.86
CA LEU A 151 3.69 -1.60 3.08
C LEU A 151 2.42 -2.37 2.73
N ARG A 152 2.11 -3.41 3.49
CA ARG A 152 0.77 -4.01 3.57
C ARG A 152 0.00 -3.37 4.70
N ALA A 153 -1.29 -3.14 4.49
CA ALA A 153 -2.14 -2.58 5.52
C ALA A 153 -3.54 -3.20 5.51
N LYS A 154 -4.21 -3.12 6.66
CA LYS A 154 -5.64 -3.36 6.81
C LYS A 154 -6.39 -2.05 6.70
N ILE A 155 -7.62 -2.12 6.21
CA ILE A 155 -8.56 -1.00 6.14
C ILE A 155 -9.45 -1.05 7.38
N LEU A 156 -9.42 0.00 8.19
CA LEU A 156 -10.13 0.10 9.47
C LEU A 156 -11.41 0.93 9.39
N SER A 157 -11.58 1.73 8.35
CA SER A 157 -12.82 2.49 8.09
C SER A 157 -13.15 2.51 6.61
N ASP A 158 -14.44 2.54 6.30
CA ASP A 158 -14.92 2.76 4.94
C ASP A 158 -14.58 4.18 4.47
N GLY A 159 -14.32 4.33 3.17
CA GLY A 159 -14.08 5.62 2.56
C GLY A 159 -13.55 5.49 1.14
N GLU A 160 -13.00 6.58 0.64
CA GLU A 160 -12.47 6.65 -0.72
C GLU A 160 -11.09 7.32 -0.71
N LEU A 161 -10.12 6.74 -1.41
CA LEU A 161 -8.86 7.40 -1.74
C LEU A 161 -8.94 7.96 -3.17
N HIS A 162 -8.32 9.12 -3.39
CA HIS A 162 -8.21 9.75 -4.69
C HIS A 162 -6.81 10.33 -4.92
N LEU A 163 -6.46 10.56 -6.17
CA LEU A 163 -5.19 11.18 -6.55
C LEU A 163 -5.04 12.57 -5.95
N GLY A 164 -3.81 12.98 -5.67
CA GLY A 164 -3.45 14.32 -5.26
C GLY A 164 -2.90 14.43 -3.84
N ASP A 165 -2.73 15.67 -3.41
CA ASP A 165 -2.15 16.02 -2.11
C ASP A 165 -3.07 15.59 -0.96
N ALA A 166 -2.48 15.13 0.11
CA ALA A 166 -3.18 14.68 1.30
C ALA A 166 -2.33 14.87 2.57
N GLN A 167 -2.98 14.76 3.72
CA GLN A 167 -2.31 14.65 5.02
C GLN A 167 -2.35 13.19 5.48
N LEU A 168 -1.19 12.63 5.77
CA LEU A 168 -1.09 11.39 6.52
C LEU A 168 -1.00 11.76 8.00
N ARG A 169 -1.83 11.16 8.83
CA ARG A 169 -1.88 11.39 10.29
C ARG A 169 -1.74 10.07 11.01
N ILE A 170 -0.79 9.99 11.95
CA ILE A 170 -0.66 8.82 12.82
C ILE A 170 -1.64 8.98 13.98
N VAL A 171 -2.49 7.97 14.16
CA VAL A 171 -3.51 7.94 15.23
C VAL A 171 -2.87 7.43 16.52
N LYS A 172 -2.99 8.21 17.61
CA LYS A 172 -2.66 7.75 18.96
C LYS A 172 -3.93 7.27 19.65
N ASP A 173 -3.87 6.07 20.22
CA ASP A 173 -4.84 5.67 21.23
C ASP A 173 -4.55 6.40 22.53
N VAL A 174 -5.41 7.32 22.91
CA VAL A 174 -5.25 8.13 24.16
C VAL A 174 -5.38 7.24 25.41
N GLU A 175 -5.97 6.05 25.31
CA GLU A 175 -6.12 5.11 26.44
C GLU A 175 -4.79 4.53 26.95
N ALA A 176 -3.74 4.49 26.11
CA ALA A 176 -2.42 3.99 26.52
C ALA A 176 -1.65 4.98 27.43
N LEU A 177 -2.07 6.24 27.54
CA LEU A 177 -1.40 7.26 28.35
C LEU A 177 -1.92 7.33 29.80
N VAL A 178 -3.06 6.75 30.11
CA VAL A 178 -3.68 6.80 31.44
C VAL A 178 -3.20 5.67 32.36
N SER A 179 -2.61 4.61 31.81
CA SER A 179 -2.13 3.47 32.60
C SER A 179 -0.69 3.57 33.13
N ASN A 180 0.02 4.68 32.84
CA ASN A 180 1.39 4.93 33.30
C ASN A 180 1.54 6.21 34.14
N ALA A 181 0.48 6.69 34.77
CA ALA A 181 0.50 7.81 35.73
C ALA A 181 0.22 7.34 37.15
#